data_da0848396db41b9f71cf411873d83546
#
_entry.id   da0848396db41b9f71cf411873d83546
#
_cell.length_a   1.000
_cell.length_b   1.000
_cell.length_c   1.000
_cell.angle_alpha   90.00
_cell.angle_beta   90.00
_cell.angle_gamma   90.00
#
_symmetry.space_group_name_H-M   'P 1'
#
loop_
_entity.id
_entity.type
_entity.pdbx_description
1 polymer ?
#
loop_
_entity_poly.entity_id
_entity_poly.type
_entity_poly.pdbx_seq_one_letter_code
_entity_poly.pdbx_strand_id
1 'polypeptide(L)'
;MTQQTIVLDEKRNVTLTCYLQPVGGKFEYVEKRPAMLILPGGAYQYCSDREADPVAFAYLKAGYQVFILRYSVAENCAWPAPLMDYDQAMGIIRNKAEEWNVYPDKIAVLGFSAGGHLAAAAATMGMQRPNAALLGYAVTGNEVKACNPTAPDCCGMVDDKTCPCFVFAARDDN
;
A
#
# COMPACT_ATOMS: atom_id res chain seq x y z
N MET A 1 -9.12 -0.59 -19.80
CA MET A 1 -8.59 -0.93 -18.47
C MET A 1 -8.02 -2.33 -18.52
N THR A 2 -6.82 -2.52 -18.00
CA THR A 2 -6.14 -3.83 -17.93
C THR A 2 -6.02 -4.23 -16.47
N GLN A 3 -6.28 -5.49 -16.16
CA GLN A 3 -6.01 -6.09 -14.86
C GLN A 3 -4.97 -7.18 -15.02
N GLN A 4 -3.99 -7.21 -14.14
CA GLN A 4 -3.00 -8.29 -14.06
C GLN A 4 -2.57 -8.52 -12.62
N THR A 5 -2.13 -9.71 -12.29
CA THR A 5 -1.57 -10.05 -10.99
C THR A 5 -0.14 -10.55 -11.17
N ILE A 6 0.78 -9.98 -10.42
CA ILE A 6 2.19 -10.38 -10.38
C ILE A 6 2.41 -11.14 -9.06
N VAL A 7 2.94 -12.34 -9.14
CA VAL A 7 3.37 -13.10 -7.96
C VAL A 7 4.75 -12.59 -7.56
N LEU A 8 4.85 -12.04 -6.34
CA LEU A 8 6.11 -11.54 -5.77
C LEU A 8 6.85 -12.63 -4.99
N ASP A 9 6.09 -13.46 -4.27
CA ASP A 9 6.62 -14.63 -3.58
C ASP A 9 5.55 -15.72 -3.54
N GLU A 10 5.81 -16.81 -4.25
CA GLU A 10 4.85 -17.92 -4.37
C GLU A 10 4.67 -18.68 -3.05
N LYS A 11 5.77 -18.85 -2.28
CA LYS A 11 5.74 -19.62 -1.02
C LYS A 11 4.98 -18.90 0.08
N ARG A 12 5.04 -17.58 0.12
CA ARG A 12 4.36 -16.72 1.09
C ARG A 12 3.03 -16.17 0.55
N ASN A 13 2.65 -16.55 -0.69
CA ASN A 13 1.46 -16.08 -1.38
C ASN A 13 1.37 -14.54 -1.47
N VAL A 14 2.53 -13.90 -1.71
CA VAL A 14 2.63 -12.44 -1.87
C VAL A 14 2.34 -12.06 -3.31
N THR A 15 1.35 -11.19 -3.53
CA THR A 15 0.92 -10.81 -4.87
C THR A 15 0.67 -9.31 -4.99
N LEU A 16 0.93 -8.76 -6.18
CA LEU A 16 0.61 -7.40 -6.57
C LEU A 16 -0.43 -7.43 -7.69
N THR A 17 -1.68 -7.08 -7.37
CA THR A 17 -2.73 -6.89 -8.38
C THR A 17 -2.67 -5.47 -8.91
N CYS A 18 -2.62 -5.32 -10.23
CA CYS A 18 -2.48 -4.04 -10.92
C CYS A 18 -3.75 -3.76 -11.74
N TYR A 19 -4.36 -2.61 -11.52
CA TYR A 19 -5.46 -2.06 -12.30
C TYR A 19 -4.97 -0.84 -13.07
N LEU A 20 -4.83 -0.98 -14.40
CA LEU A 20 -4.23 0.04 -15.26
C LEU A 20 -5.26 0.62 -16.22
N GLN A 21 -5.47 1.93 -16.14
CA GLN A 21 -6.34 2.68 -17.02
C GLN A 21 -5.57 3.19 -18.24
N PRO A 22 -6.22 3.28 -19.42
CA PRO A 22 -5.59 3.85 -20.60
C PRO A 22 -5.32 5.35 -20.41
N VAL A 23 -4.34 5.83 -21.17
CA VAL A 23 -4.01 7.25 -21.35
C VAL A 23 -3.99 7.58 -22.84
N GLY A 24 -4.01 8.86 -23.20
CA GLY A 24 -4.03 9.29 -24.61
C GLY A 24 -5.33 8.98 -25.34
N GLY A 25 -5.34 9.02 -26.67
CA GLY A 25 -6.54 8.85 -27.51
C GLY A 25 -7.62 9.87 -27.16
N LYS A 26 -8.80 9.43 -26.70
CA LYS A 26 -9.85 10.35 -26.24
C LYS A 26 -9.52 11.06 -24.90
N PHE A 27 -8.45 10.64 -24.21
CA PHE A 27 -7.90 11.26 -23.02
C PHE A 27 -6.62 12.06 -23.37
N GLU A 28 -6.68 12.88 -24.40
CA GLU A 28 -5.54 13.60 -25.02
C GLU A 28 -4.63 14.34 -24.03
N TYR A 29 -5.24 14.85 -22.94
CA TYR A 29 -4.52 15.60 -21.93
C TYR A 29 -4.01 14.75 -20.76
N VAL A 30 -4.20 13.44 -20.79
CA VAL A 30 -3.75 12.50 -19.77
C VAL A 30 -2.58 11.68 -20.31
N GLU A 31 -1.37 12.11 -20.01
CA GLU A 31 -0.15 11.40 -20.40
C GLU A 31 0.20 10.30 -19.41
N LYS A 32 0.09 10.58 -18.12
CA LYS A 32 0.30 9.66 -17.00
C LYS A 32 -0.76 9.87 -15.93
N ARG A 33 -0.81 8.95 -14.97
CA ARG A 33 -1.74 9.02 -13.84
C ARG A 33 -0.99 8.93 -12.52
N PRO A 34 -1.48 9.57 -11.44
CA PRO A 34 -1.01 9.25 -10.11
C PRO A 34 -1.36 7.80 -9.77
N ALA A 35 -0.68 7.22 -8.80
CA ALA A 35 -0.93 5.86 -8.38
C ALA A 35 -1.31 5.75 -6.90
N MET A 36 -2.14 4.74 -6.59
CA MET A 36 -2.50 4.35 -5.24
C MET A 36 -2.12 2.89 -5.02
N LEU A 37 -1.26 2.63 -4.04
CA LEU A 37 -0.95 1.29 -3.55
C LEU A 37 -1.77 1.02 -2.30
N ILE A 38 -2.64 0.01 -2.34
CA ILE A 38 -3.56 -0.35 -1.27
C ILE A 38 -2.98 -1.53 -0.48
N LEU A 39 -2.98 -1.40 0.84
CA LEU A 39 -2.54 -2.38 1.82
C LEU A 39 -3.74 -2.75 2.70
N PRO A 40 -4.45 -3.85 2.41
CA PRO A 40 -5.60 -4.27 3.20
C PRO A 40 -5.22 -4.59 4.65
N GLY A 41 -6.14 -4.40 5.59
CA GLY A 41 -6.00 -4.85 6.96
C GLY A 41 -6.27 -6.35 7.13
N GLY A 42 -6.34 -6.80 8.38
CA GLY A 42 -6.59 -8.20 8.73
C GLY A 42 -5.68 -8.71 9.83
N ALA A 43 -5.25 -7.82 10.74
CA ALA A 43 -4.45 -8.15 11.94
C ALA A 43 -3.16 -8.94 11.64
N TYR A 44 -2.57 -8.77 10.46
CA TYR A 44 -1.45 -9.58 9.96
C TYR A 44 -1.75 -11.09 9.84
N GLN A 45 -3.02 -11.50 9.97
CA GLN A 45 -3.44 -12.89 9.80
C GLN A 45 -3.94 -13.18 8.37
N TYR A 46 -4.49 -12.18 7.71
CA TYR A 46 -4.95 -12.23 6.31
C TYR A 46 -4.96 -10.82 5.71
N CYS A 47 -5.21 -10.72 4.39
CA CYS A 47 -5.51 -9.46 3.72
C CYS A 47 -7.01 -9.40 3.42
N SER A 48 -7.70 -8.41 3.96
CA SER A 48 -9.16 -8.25 3.87
C SER A 48 -9.62 -7.91 2.45
N ASP A 49 -10.49 -8.73 1.86
CA ASP A 49 -11.06 -8.47 0.53
C ASP A 49 -11.93 -7.21 0.51
N ARG A 50 -12.55 -6.85 1.65
CA ARG A 50 -13.39 -5.64 1.77
C ARG A 50 -12.58 -4.34 1.63
N GLU A 51 -11.30 -4.40 1.95
CA GLU A 51 -10.36 -3.26 1.91
C GLU A 51 -9.43 -3.33 0.67
N ALA A 52 -9.70 -4.24 -0.24
CA ALA A 52 -8.96 -4.46 -1.49
C ALA A 52 -9.72 -3.87 -2.70
N ASP A 53 -10.38 -4.71 -3.48
CA ASP A 53 -11.03 -4.31 -4.73
C ASP A 53 -12.10 -3.21 -4.58
N PRO A 54 -12.98 -3.23 -3.55
CA PRO A 54 -13.96 -2.15 -3.38
C PRO A 54 -13.32 -0.77 -3.21
N VAL A 55 -12.19 -0.70 -2.51
CA VAL A 55 -11.41 0.53 -2.33
C VAL A 55 -10.70 0.90 -3.64
N ALA A 56 -10.12 -0.08 -4.33
CA ALA A 56 -9.44 0.12 -5.61
C ALA A 56 -10.35 0.77 -6.64
N PHE A 57 -11.61 0.33 -6.74
CA PHE A 57 -12.57 0.87 -7.69
C PHE A 57 -12.91 2.35 -7.43
N ALA A 58 -12.90 2.80 -6.18
CA ALA A 58 -13.09 4.21 -5.85
C ALA A 58 -11.95 5.08 -6.39
N TYR A 59 -10.70 4.64 -6.24
CA TYR A 59 -9.53 5.37 -6.76
C TYR A 59 -9.40 5.27 -8.28
N LEU A 60 -9.78 4.14 -8.88
CA LEU A 60 -9.90 4.02 -10.34
C LEU A 60 -10.89 5.04 -10.90
N LYS A 61 -12.07 5.18 -10.27
CA LYS A 61 -13.05 6.21 -10.65
C LYS A 61 -12.48 7.62 -10.53
N ALA A 62 -11.61 7.86 -9.55
CA ALA A 62 -10.92 9.14 -9.37
C ALA A 62 -9.75 9.37 -10.34
N GLY A 63 -9.43 8.39 -11.21
CA GLY A 63 -8.42 8.54 -12.27
C GLY A 63 -7.03 8.05 -11.94
N TYR A 64 -6.84 7.33 -10.83
CA TYR A 64 -5.56 6.74 -10.44
C TYR A 64 -5.27 5.44 -11.21
N GLN A 65 -3.99 5.10 -11.38
CA GLN A 65 -3.58 3.70 -11.51
C GLN A 65 -3.60 3.09 -10.12
N VAL A 66 -4.13 1.87 -9.98
CA VAL A 66 -4.33 1.29 -8.65
C VAL A 66 -3.67 -0.07 -8.54
N PHE A 67 -3.03 -0.28 -7.39
CA PHE A 67 -2.31 -1.49 -7.06
C PHE A 67 -2.80 -2.00 -5.70
N ILE A 68 -2.95 -3.33 -5.56
CA ILE A 68 -3.29 -3.96 -4.29
C ILE A 68 -2.17 -4.93 -3.97
N LEU A 69 -1.51 -4.74 -2.83
CA LEU A 69 -0.51 -5.67 -2.33
C LEU A 69 -1.15 -6.60 -1.30
N ARG A 70 -1.13 -7.89 -1.58
CA ARG A 70 -1.33 -8.94 -0.58
C ARG A 70 0.04 -9.34 -0.06
N TYR A 71 0.39 -8.79 1.10
CA TYR A 71 1.69 -8.94 1.75
C TYR A 71 1.74 -10.17 2.66
N SER A 72 2.91 -10.49 3.18
CA SER A 72 3.14 -11.61 4.09
C SER A 72 2.28 -11.52 5.35
N VAL A 73 1.49 -12.55 5.61
CA VAL A 73 0.55 -12.68 6.72
C VAL A 73 0.67 -14.04 7.40
N ALA A 74 -0.04 -14.26 8.49
CA ALA A 74 -0.07 -15.49 9.29
C ALA A 74 1.36 -15.92 9.71
N GLU A 75 1.75 -17.15 9.44
CA GLU A 75 3.09 -17.68 9.78
C GLU A 75 4.24 -16.94 9.09
N ASN A 76 3.95 -16.16 8.04
CA ASN A 76 4.94 -15.41 7.28
C ASN A 76 5.03 -13.93 7.66
N CYS A 77 4.24 -13.45 8.65
CA CYS A 77 4.15 -12.04 8.99
C CYS A 77 5.32 -11.52 9.83
N ALA A 78 6.30 -12.37 10.16
CA ALA A 78 7.45 -11.96 10.97
C ALA A 78 8.17 -10.76 10.32
N TRP A 79 8.37 -9.70 11.12
CA TRP A 79 9.05 -8.49 10.66
C TRP A 79 10.52 -8.80 10.30
N PRO A 80 11.07 -8.26 9.19
CA PRO A 80 10.51 -7.21 8.34
C PRO A 80 9.81 -7.71 7.06
N ALA A 81 9.40 -8.98 6.96
CA ALA A 81 8.87 -9.54 5.72
C ALA A 81 7.76 -8.71 5.07
N PRO A 82 6.71 -8.22 5.78
CA PRO A 82 5.69 -7.37 5.17
C PRO A 82 6.23 -6.06 4.57
N LEU A 83 7.23 -5.44 5.22
CA LEU A 83 7.85 -4.22 4.72
C LEU A 83 8.71 -4.49 3.48
N MET A 84 9.41 -5.63 3.44
CA MET A 84 10.18 -6.05 2.26
C MET A 84 9.26 -6.30 1.06
N ASP A 85 8.08 -6.90 1.28
CA ASP A 85 7.08 -7.10 0.24
C ASP A 85 6.56 -5.76 -0.31
N TYR A 86 6.32 -4.79 0.59
CA TYR A 86 5.95 -3.42 0.20
C TYR A 86 7.06 -2.75 -0.62
N ASP A 87 8.31 -2.80 -0.16
CA ASP A 87 9.44 -2.19 -0.86
C ASP A 87 9.63 -2.79 -2.26
N GLN A 88 9.45 -4.12 -2.39
CA GLN A 88 9.49 -4.81 -3.68
C GLN A 88 8.36 -4.35 -4.60
N ALA A 89 7.12 -4.29 -4.10
CA ALA A 89 5.96 -3.83 -4.86
C ALA A 89 6.13 -2.38 -5.34
N MET A 90 6.52 -1.47 -4.46
CA MET A 90 6.76 -0.06 -4.79
C MET A 90 7.89 0.09 -5.79
N GLY A 91 8.98 -0.68 -5.64
CA GLY A 91 10.08 -0.72 -6.60
C GLY A 91 9.63 -1.16 -7.99
N ILE A 92 8.76 -2.19 -8.09
CA ILE A 92 8.19 -2.64 -9.36
C ILE A 92 7.32 -1.54 -9.98
N ILE A 93 6.45 -0.89 -9.21
CA ILE A 93 5.59 0.19 -9.71
C ILE A 93 6.44 1.34 -10.29
N ARG A 94 7.50 1.75 -9.59
CA ARG A 94 8.41 2.80 -10.06
C ARG A 94 9.21 2.40 -11.28
N ASN A 95 9.75 1.18 -11.31
CA ASN A 95 10.52 0.66 -12.44
C ASN A 95 9.66 0.52 -13.71
N LYS A 96 8.37 0.23 -13.56
CA LYS A 96 7.41 0.10 -14.65
C LYS A 96 6.57 1.37 -14.89
N ALA A 97 6.95 2.49 -14.28
CA ALA A 97 6.16 3.72 -14.33
C ALA A 97 5.89 4.22 -15.75
N GLU A 98 6.88 4.13 -16.66
CA GLU A 98 6.69 4.47 -18.08
C GLU A 98 5.71 3.50 -18.77
N GLU A 99 5.93 2.20 -18.62
CA GLU A 99 5.08 1.15 -19.22
C GLU A 99 3.62 1.26 -18.75
N TRP A 100 3.43 1.59 -17.47
CA TRP A 100 2.11 1.65 -16.83
C TRP A 100 1.49 3.04 -16.81
N ASN A 101 2.15 4.02 -17.41
CA ASN A 101 1.73 5.42 -17.44
C ASN A 101 1.45 5.98 -16.03
N VAL A 102 2.40 5.77 -15.12
CA VAL A 102 2.39 6.25 -13.73
C VAL A 102 3.37 7.41 -13.60
N TYR A 103 3.00 8.45 -12.84
CA TYR A 103 3.96 9.43 -12.35
C TYR A 103 4.76 8.82 -11.19
N PRO A 104 6.07 8.54 -11.33
CA PRO A 104 6.85 7.83 -10.31
C PRO A 104 7.02 8.62 -9.01
N ASP A 105 6.79 9.92 -9.05
CA ASP A 105 6.82 10.88 -7.96
C ASP A 105 5.43 11.22 -7.40
N LYS A 106 4.36 10.53 -7.84
CA LYS A 106 2.98 10.71 -7.38
C LYS A 106 2.34 9.37 -7.04
N ILE A 107 2.99 8.62 -6.16
CA ILE A 107 2.52 7.31 -5.70
C ILE A 107 2.20 7.42 -4.21
N ALA A 108 0.92 7.33 -3.88
CA ALA A 108 0.45 7.28 -2.50
C ALA A 108 0.25 5.83 -2.06
N VAL A 109 0.36 5.59 -0.75
CA VAL A 109 -0.03 4.33 -0.11
C VAL A 109 -1.28 4.56 0.74
N LEU A 110 -2.21 3.63 0.70
CA LEU A 110 -3.37 3.61 1.59
C LEU A 110 -3.40 2.28 2.33
N GLY A 111 -3.41 2.32 3.65
CA GLY A 111 -3.50 1.12 4.46
C GLY A 111 -4.57 1.22 5.55
N PHE A 112 -5.15 0.06 5.89
CA PHE A 112 -6.20 -0.07 6.89
C PHE A 112 -5.75 -0.97 8.03
N SER A 113 -5.99 -0.58 9.29
CA SER A 113 -5.68 -1.40 10.46
C SER A 113 -4.21 -1.88 10.45
N ALA A 114 -3.95 -3.19 10.38
CA ALA A 114 -2.60 -3.75 10.19
C ALA A 114 -1.93 -3.30 8.88
N GLY A 115 -2.69 -3.17 7.78
CA GLY A 115 -2.21 -2.57 6.53
C GLY A 115 -1.89 -1.08 6.69
N GLY A 116 -2.62 -0.38 7.59
CA GLY A 116 -2.33 0.99 8.00
C GLY A 116 -1.02 1.09 8.78
N HIS A 117 -0.72 0.12 9.64
CA HIS A 117 0.60 0.00 10.26
C HIS A 117 1.70 -0.18 9.20
N LEU A 118 1.49 -1.08 8.24
CA LEU A 118 2.46 -1.29 7.16
C LEU A 118 2.65 -0.03 6.31
N ALA A 119 1.58 0.75 6.06
CA ALA A 119 1.67 2.03 5.37
C ALA A 119 2.47 3.07 6.17
N ALA A 120 2.28 3.13 7.49
CA ALA A 120 3.05 3.99 8.39
C ALA A 120 4.53 3.57 8.41
N ALA A 121 4.80 2.26 8.49
CA ALA A 121 6.16 1.73 8.42
C ALA A 121 6.83 2.05 7.07
N ALA A 122 6.10 1.94 5.96
CA ALA A 122 6.57 2.34 4.65
C ALA A 122 6.94 3.82 4.58
N ALA A 123 6.14 4.69 5.19
CA ALA A 123 6.39 6.14 5.23
C ALA A 123 7.58 6.53 6.11
N THR A 124 7.84 5.79 7.18
CA THR A 124 8.86 6.13 8.19
C THR A 124 10.17 5.38 8.03
N MET A 125 10.14 4.12 7.60
CA MET A 125 11.33 3.27 7.57
C MET A 125 11.51 2.49 6.26
N GLY A 126 10.57 2.56 5.30
CA GLY A 126 10.69 1.89 4.02
C GLY A 126 11.87 2.41 3.19
N MET A 127 12.49 1.53 2.41
CA MET A 127 13.51 1.91 1.42
C MET A 127 12.88 2.63 0.24
N GLN A 128 11.64 2.28 -0.10
CA GLN A 128 10.84 2.85 -1.18
C GLN A 128 9.71 3.74 -0.62
N ARG A 129 10.07 4.80 0.13
CA ARG A 129 9.07 5.67 0.77
C ARG A 129 8.04 6.21 -0.23
N PRO A 130 6.74 6.23 0.13
CA PRO A 130 5.70 6.77 -0.74
C PRO A 130 5.77 8.32 -0.79
N ASN A 131 5.06 8.92 -1.74
CA ASN A 131 4.94 10.37 -1.83
C ASN A 131 3.85 10.95 -0.89
N ALA A 132 2.90 10.11 -0.49
CA ALA A 132 1.91 10.40 0.55
C ALA A 132 1.41 9.09 1.17
N ALA A 133 0.94 9.13 2.42
CA ALA A 133 0.36 7.98 3.10
C ALA A 133 -1.04 8.32 3.66
N LEU A 134 -1.99 7.40 3.47
CA LEU A 134 -3.33 7.46 4.04
C LEU A 134 -3.46 6.31 5.02
N LEU A 135 -3.74 6.63 6.28
CA LEU A 135 -3.75 5.69 7.40
C LEU A 135 -5.16 5.57 7.95
N GLY A 136 -5.89 4.55 7.53
CA GLY A 136 -7.25 4.26 8.00
C GLY A 136 -7.23 3.41 9.26
N TYR A 137 -7.73 3.91 10.38
CA TYR A 137 -7.77 3.23 11.69
C TYR A 137 -6.51 2.37 11.93
N ALA A 138 -5.35 2.95 11.62
CA ALA A 138 -4.07 2.28 11.62
C ALA A 138 -3.56 2.03 13.05
N VAL A 139 -3.02 0.84 13.29
CA VAL A 139 -2.41 0.48 14.58
C VAL A 139 -0.92 0.85 14.53
N THR A 140 -0.58 2.13 14.76
CA THR A 140 0.77 2.66 14.51
C THR A 140 1.74 2.55 15.69
N GLY A 141 1.21 2.38 16.92
CA GLY A 141 2.00 2.26 18.14
C GLY A 141 2.29 0.81 18.55
N ASN A 142 2.67 0.64 19.80
CA ASN A 142 3.01 -0.68 20.37
C ASN A 142 1.83 -1.68 20.41
N GLU A 143 0.60 -1.22 20.24
CA GLU A 143 -0.61 -2.04 20.17
C GLU A 143 -0.55 -3.04 19.00
N VAL A 144 0.21 -2.73 17.95
CA VAL A 144 0.44 -3.66 16.83
C VAL A 144 1.00 -5.01 17.28
N LYS A 145 1.71 -5.06 18.39
CA LYS A 145 2.30 -6.30 18.94
C LYS A 145 1.26 -7.35 19.35
N ALA A 146 0.01 -6.94 19.57
CA ALA A 146 -1.10 -7.87 19.76
C ALA A 146 -1.42 -8.66 18.49
N CYS A 147 -1.18 -8.08 17.31
CA CYS A 147 -1.43 -8.69 16.01
C CYS A 147 -0.16 -9.32 15.40
N ASN A 148 0.98 -8.65 15.57
CA ASN A 148 2.29 -9.10 15.12
C ASN A 148 3.34 -8.73 16.17
N PRO A 149 3.76 -9.69 17.02
CA PRO A 149 4.71 -9.43 18.13
C PRO A 149 6.09 -8.90 17.68
N THR A 150 6.45 -9.12 16.42
CA THR A 150 7.73 -8.69 15.85
C THR A 150 7.66 -7.31 15.19
N ALA A 151 6.46 -6.76 14.97
CA ALA A 151 6.27 -5.47 14.31
C ALA A 151 6.78 -4.31 15.18
N PRO A 152 7.43 -3.29 14.58
CA PRO A 152 7.95 -2.13 15.32
C PRO A 152 6.82 -1.13 15.63
N ASP A 153 7.08 -0.26 16.59
CA ASP A 153 6.34 0.98 16.78
C ASP A 153 6.78 2.00 15.71
N CYS A 154 5.84 2.48 14.91
CA CYS A 154 6.11 3.45 13.84
C CYS A 154 6.17 4.89 14.35
N CYS A 155 5.56 5.20 15.50
CA CYS A 155 5.46 6.58 16.01
C CYS A 155 6.83 7.18 16.32
N GLY A 156 7.74 6.35 16.86
CA GLY A 156 9.12 6.76 17.16
C GLY A 156 10.06 6.84 15.95
N MET A 157 9.58 6.47 14.76
CA MET A 157 10.40 6.39 13.54
C MET A 157 10.15 7.54 12.54
N VAL A 158 9.35 8.51 12.94
CA VAL A 158 9.07 9.71 12.12
C VAL A 158 10.34 10.56 12.01
N ASP A 159 10.68 10.95 10.78
CA ASP A 159 11.85 11.76 10.46
C ASP A 159 11.53 12.84 9.40
N ASP A 160 12.52 13.61 9.00
CA ASP A 160 12.41 14.69 8.00
C ASP A 160 12.12 14.19 6.57
N LYS A 161 12.26 12.88 6.33
CA LYS A 161 11.94 12.22 5.06
C LYS A 161 10.55 11.59 5.04
N THR A 162 9.86 11.58 6.19
CA THR A 162 8.50 11.05 6.29
C THR A 162 7.55 11.89 5.42
N CYS A 163 6.84 11.24 4.50
CA CYS A 163 5.92 11.91 3.59
C CYS A 163 4.70 12.49 4.32
N PRO A 164 3.94 13.42 3.71
CA PRO A 164 2.66 13.85 4.23
C PRO A 164 1.73 12.67 4.51
N CYS A 165 1.12 12.65 5.69
CA CYS A 165 0.20 11.61 6.12
C CYS A 165 -1.20 12.17 6.37
N PHE A 166 -2.24 11.46 5.88
CA PHE A 166 -3.63 11.68 6.22
C PHE A 166 -4.13 10.53 7.09
N VAL A 167 -4.48 10.84 8.34
CA VAL A 167 -4.92 9.82 9.32
C VAL A 167 -6.41 9.97 9.57
N PHE A 168 -7.15 8.87 9.52
CA PHE A 168 -8.58 8.85 9.80
C PHE A 168 -8.99 7.58 10.57
N ALA A 169 -9.88 7.75 11.54
CA ALA A 169 -10.46 6.67 12.36
C ALA A 169 -11.83 7.10 12.84
N ALA A 170 -12.68 6.15 13.23
CA ALA A 170 -13.91 6.45 13.94
C ALA A 170 -13.60 6.81 15.40
N ARG A 171 -14.46 7.64 16.03
CA ARG A 171 -14.26 8.07 17.42
C ARG A 171 -14.38 6.93 18.42
N ASP A 172 -15.18 5.92 18.07
CA ASP A 172 -15.52 4.73 18.86
C ASP A 172 -14.87 3.45 18.30
N ASP A 173 -13.80 3.61 17.55
CA ASP A 173 -12.95 2.52 17.08
C ASP A 173 -12.13 1.98 18.26
N ASN A 174 -12.37 0.72 18.67
CA ASN A 174 -11.77 0.07 19.83
C ASN A 174 -10.73 -0.96 19.42
#